data_f714195b70693547e81265606ae71cf8
#
_entry.id   f714195b70693547e81265606ae71cf8
#
_cell.length_a   1.000
_cell.length_b   1.000
_cell.length_c   1.000
_cell.angle_alpha   90.00
_cell.angle_beta   90.00
_cell.angle_gamma   90.00
#
_symmetry.space_group_name_H-M   'P 1'
#
loop_
_entity.id
_entity.type
_entity.pdbx_description
1 polymer ?
#
loop_
_entity_poly.entity_id
_entity_poly.type
_entity_poly.pdbx_seq_one_letter_code
_entity_poly.pdbx_strand_id
1 'polypeptide(L)'
;MRVIVCTLIAAAVLVSGPIARGQGKARTLVAVWAHADDEGPVAPVLARYAREGVQVHMIIVTDGAQGAANTSVARGPEIARLRVEEARCAARALGVQPSILLGFPDGALGHYNADPALLYRVTQRVHEEIQRLRPDAVITWGPDGGYGHADHRMVSSIVTQLARAGAPGVPPQVFYSFLPAEGIRAMYPTRGVPPFVVPRAELLTVQVPFTDADLNAGRRSFECHKTQVSQEAIDRVIPAMRDTWNGQAPLSPMVPEAPAKDLFR
;
A
#
# COMPACT_ATOMS: atom_id res chain seq x y z
N MET A 1 59.95 -60.50 18.75
CA MET A 1 58.96 -59.98 17.68
C MET A 1 57.82 -59.30 18.39
N ARG A 2 57.73 -57.97 18.33
CA ARG A 2 56.61 -57.19 18.86
C ARG A 2 55.79 -56.73 17.67
N VAL A 3 54.50 -57.14 17.60
CA VAL A 3 53.58 -56.75 16.59
C VAL A 3 52.90 -55.45 17.07
N ILE A 4 53.06 -54.37 16.30
CA ILE A 4 52.38 -53.10 16.54
C ILE A 4 51.04 -53.11 15.70
N VAL A 5 49.93 -53.10 16.40
CA VAL A 5 48.61 -52.96 15.78
C VAL A 5 48.30 -51.46 15.69
N CYS A 6 48.27 -50.87 14.47
CA CYS A 6 47.80 -49.52 14.23
C CYS A 6 46.30 -49.54 14.09
N THR A 7 45.63 -48.93 15.05
CA THR A 7 44.13 -48.69 14.96
C THR A 7 43.87 -47.38 14.23
N LEU A 8 43.28 -47.47 13.03
CA LEU A 8 42.80 -46.32 12.28
C LEU A 8 41.45 -45.87 12.84
N ILE A 9 41.40 -44.66 13.41
CA ILE A 9 40.13 -44.00 13.81
C ILE A 9 39.66 -43.20 12.62
N ALA A 10 38.55 -43.63 12.00
CA ALA A 10 37.86 -42.87 10.98
C ALA A 10 36.98 -41.79 11.63
N ALA A 11 37.32 -40.52 11.47
CA ALA A 11 36.48 -39.42 11.90
C ALA A 11 35.37 -39.19 10.87
N ALA A 12 34.15 -39.48 11.25
CA ALA A 12 32.95 -39.12 10.43
C ALA A 12 32.68 -37.64 10.57
N VAL A 13 32.91 -36.88 9.50
CA VAL A 13 32.52 -35.49 9.39
C VAL A 13 31.00 -35.44 9.06
N LEU A 14 30.18 -35.10 10.05
CA LEU A 14 28.80 -34.80 9.85
C LEU A 14 28.67 -33.43 9.14
N VAL A 15 28.48 -33.46 7.84
CA VAL A 15 28.10 -32.26 7.06
C VAL A 15 26.65 -31.98 7.35
N SER A 16 26.37 -31.04 8.27
CA SER A 16 25.02 -30.48 8.46
C SER A 16 24.70 -29.60 7.26
N GLY A 17 23.95 -30.13 6.29
CA GLY A 17 23.39 -29.38 5.21
C GLY A 17 22.39 -28.31 5.74
N PRO A 18 22.18 -27.18 5.02
CA PRO A 18 21.23 -26.19 5.43
C PRO A 18 19.84 -26.83 5.52
N ILE A 19 19.22 -26.70 6.69
CA ILE A 19 17.81 -27.10 6.90
C ILE A 19 17.00 -26.22 5.96
N ALA A 20 16.47 -26.81 4.89
CA ALA A 20 15.47 -26.16 4.03
C ALA A 20 14.27 -25.83 4.92
N ARG A 21 14.13 -24.55 5.32
CA ARG A 21 12.89 -24.06 5.90
C ARG A 21 11.80 -24.36 4.87
N GLY A 22 10.86 -25.20 5.24
CA GLY A 22 9.67 -25.46 4.42
C GLY A 22 9.08 -24.10 4.00
N GLN A 23 9.07 -23.83 2.70
CA GLN A 23 8.46 -22.64 2.14
C GLN A 23 6.96 -22.78 2.33
N GLY A 24 6.42 -22.28 3.46
CA GLY A 24 5.01 -21.97 3.57
C GLY A 24 4.63 -21.05 2.40
N LYS A 25 3.38 -21.16 1.92
CA LYS A 25 2.87 -20.27 0.86
C LYS A 25 3.25 -18.82 1.19
N ALA A 26 3.89 -18.12 0.25
CA ALA A 26 4.24 -16.72 0.42
C ALA A 26 2.96 -15.91 0.72
N ARG A 27 3.01 -15.07 1.74
CA ARG A 27 1.90 -14.19 2.10
C ARG A 27 1.65 -13.17 1.00
N THR A 28 0.41 -12.77 0.84
CA THR A 28 0.00 -11.80 -0.18
C THR A 28 -0.68 -10.61 0.49
N LEU A 29 -0.22 -9.41 0.18
CA LEU A 29 -0.81 -8.13 0.57
C LEU A 29 -1.34 -7.43 -0.68
N VAL A 30 -2.59 -6.97 -0.63
CA VAL A 30 -3.17 -6.15 -1.69
C VAL A 30 -3.48 -4.75 -1.13
N ALA A 31 -2.99 -3.72 -1.79
CA ALA A 31 -3.38 -2.34 -1.55
C ALA A 31 -4.31 -1.88 -2.68
N VAL A 32 -5.47 -1.30 -2.35
CA VAL A 32 -6.48 -0.86 -3.33
C VAL A 32 -6.62 0.65 -3.23
N TRP A 33 -6.33 1.34 -4.34
CA TRP A 33 -6.24 2.79 -4.43
C TRP A 33 -7.14 3.35 -5.52
N ALA A 34 -7.59 4.57 -5.35
CA ALA A 34 -8.31 5.29 -6.39
C ALA A 34 -7.35 5.75 -7.50
N HIS A 35 -6.20 6.32 -7.12
CA HIS A 35 -5.25 6.93 -8.04
C HIS A 35 -3.83 6.38 -7.84
N ALA A 36 -2.99 6.57 -8.83
CA ALA A 36 -1.55 6.47 -8.67
C ALA A 36 -1.08 7.61 -7.73
N ASP A 37 -0.23 7.36 -6.74
CA ASP A 37 0.22 8.21 -5.64
C ASP A 37 -0.50 7.99 -4.28
N ASP A 38 -1.64 7.34 -4.28
CA ASP A 38 -2.39 7.02 -3.05
C ASP A 38 -1.65 6.08 -2.10
N GLU A 39 -0.64 5.38 -2.58
CA GLU A 39 0.21 4.51 -1.73
C GLU A 39 1.09 5.31 -0.77
N GLY A 40 1.28 6.60 -1.02
CA GLY A 40 2.19 7.46 -0.27
C GLY A 40 2.12 7.29 1.26
N PRO A 41 0.94 7.34 1.89
CA PRO A 41 0.79 7.20 3.34
C PRO A 41 1.31 5.88 3.92
N VAL A 42 1.38 4.83 3.13
CA VAL A 42 1.84 3.50 3.55
C VAL A 42 3.02 2.98 2.74
N ALA A 43 3.63 3.82 1.93
CA ALA A 43 4.76 3.45 1.08
C ALA A 43 5.89 2.72 1.85
N PRO A 44 6.31 3.14 3.06
CA PRO A 44 7.30 2.41 3.85
C PRO A 44 6.81 1.02 4.28
N VAL A 45 5.52 0.85 4.54
CA VAL A 45 4.92 -0.44 4.91
C VAL A 45 4.94 -1.41 3.73
N LEU A 46 4.56 -0.93 2.54
CA LEU A 46 4.59 -1.73 1.32
C LEU A 46 6.03 -2.17 0.97
N ALA A 47 6.99 -1.25 1.07
CA ALA A 47 8.40 -1.53 0.84
C ALA A 47 8.96 -2.57 1.84
N ARG A 48 8.63 -2.42 3.13
CA ARG A 48 9.00 -3.39 4.16
C ARG A 48 8.51 -4.79 3.81
N TYR A 49 7.21 -4.95 3.56
CA TYR A 49 6.66 -6.27 3.27
C TYR A 49 7.22 -6.88 2.00
N ALA A 50 7.44 -6.07 0.94
CA ALA A 50 8.11 -6.53 -0.28
C ALA A 50 9.53 -7.04 0.02
N ARG A 51 10.31 -6.30 0.80
CA ARG A 51 11.66 -6.70 1.24
C ARG A 51 11.66 -7.98 2.09
N GLU A 52 10.61 -8.21 2.86
CA GLU A 52 10.42 -9.42 3.67
C GLU A 52 9.87 -10.61 2.87
N GLY A 53 9.68 -10.47 1.56
CA GLY A 53 9.26 -11.55 0.66
C GLY A 53 7.74 -11.73 0.55
N VAL A 54 6.94 -10.80 1.08
CA VAL A 54 5.49 -10.77 0.87
C VAL A 54 5.21 -10.39 -0.59
N GLN A 55 4.25 -11.04 -1.22
CA GLN A 55 3.75 -10.67 -2.54
C GLN A 55 2.83 -9.46 -2.41
N VAL A 56 3.41 -8.25 -2.58
CA VAL A 56 2.67 -7.00 -2.45
C VAL A 56 2.16 -6.55 -3.81
N HIS A 57 0.85 -6.35 -3.94
CA HIS A 57 0.18 -5.87 -5.15
C HIS A 57 -0.54 -4.56 -4.88
N MET A 58 -0.55 -3.67 -5.87
CA MET A 58 -1.35 -2.45 -5.88
C MET A 58 -2.39 -2.52 -6.99
N ILE A 59 -3.66 -2.33 -6.64
CA ILE A 59 -4.78 -2.14 -7.58
C ILE A 59 -5.10 -0.66 -7.60
N ILE A 60 -5.01 -0.03 -8.77
CA ILE A 60 -5.32 1.38 -8.99
C ILE A 60 -6.56 1.44 -9.87
N VAL A 61 -7.62 2.05 -9.35
CA VAL A 61 -8.97 1.97 -9.93
C VAL A 61 -9.14 2.93 -11.09
N THR A 62 -8.71 4.19 -10.97
CA THR A 62 -8.93 5.20 -12.01
C THR A 62 -7.71 5.38 -12.91
N ASP A 63 -7.92 6.03 -14.04
CA ASP A 63 -6.87 6.37 -15.00
C ASP A 63 -6.04 7.60 -14.58
N GLY A 64 -6.49 8.35 -13.56
CA GLY A 64 -5.81 9.53 -13.05
C GLY A 64 -5.82 10.74 -14.00
N ALA A 65 -6.69 10.75 -15.00
CA ALA A 65 -6.73 11.78 -16.06
C ALA A 65 -6.98 13.22 -15.57
N GLN A 66 -7.54 13.39 -14.36
CA GLN A 66 -7.79 14.70 -13.75
C GLN A 66 -6.65 15.17 -12.85
N GLY A 67 -5.68 14.32 -12.56
CA GLY A 67 -4.56 14.62 -11.67
C GLY A 67 -3.44 15.35 -12.38
N ALA A 68 -3.38 16.68 -12.28
CA ALA A 68 -2.35 17.54 -12.87
C ALA A 68 -1.88 18.62 -11.87
N ALA A 69 -1.61 18.22 -10.64
CA ALA A 69 -1.31 19.16 -9.56
C ALA A 69 0.09 19.82 -9.68
N ASN A 70 1.05 19.13 -10.32
CA ASN A 70 2.45 19.55 -10.43
C ASN A 70 2.96 19.48 -11.88
N THR A 71 2.15 19.85 -12.86
CA THR A 71 2.54 19.84 -14.28
C THR A 71 1.75 20.89 -15.06
N SER A 72 2.31 21.34 -16.18
CA SER A 72 1.62 22.18 -17.16
C SER A 72 0.86 21.38 -18.21
N VAL A 73 0.97 20.06 -18.22
CA VAL A 73 0.23 19.19 -19.13
C VAL A 73 -1.26 19.27 -18.79
N ALA A 74 -2.08 19.48 -19.82
CA ALA A 74 -3.54 19.58 -19.63
C ALA A 74 -4.14 18.25 -19.17
N ARG A 75 -5.15 18.32 -18.32
CA ARG A 75 -5.94 17.16 -17.89
C ARG A 75 -6.49 16.38 -19.10
N GLY A 76 -6.53 15.08 -18.98
CA GLY A 76 -7.04 14.20 -20.03
C GLY A 76 -6.11 13.02 -20.36
N PRO A 77 -6.23 12.47 -21.58
CA PRO A 77 -5.53 11.22 -21.95
C PRO A 77 -4.02 11.25 -21.80
N GLU A 78 -3.38 12.42 -22.02
CA GLU A 78 -1.93 12.53 -21.87
C GLU A 78 -1.50 12.41 -20.40
N ILE A 79 -2.24 13.05 -19.48
CA ILE A 79 -2.02 12.87 -18.04
C ILE A 79 -2.22 11.41 -17.66
N ALA A 80 -3.32 10.76 -18.11
CA ALA A 80 -3.57 9.35 -17.83
C ALA A 80 -2.38 8.49 -18.24
N ARG A 81 -1.82 8.72 -19.45
CA ARG A 81 -0.64 8.01 -19.93
C ARG A 81 0.59 8.21 -19.04
N LEU A 82 0.86 9.46 -18.62
CA LEU A 82 1.97 9.77 -17.71
C LEU A 82 1.80 9.08 -16.35
N ARG A 83 0.60 9.09 -15.79
CA ARG A 83 0.31 8.46 -14.49
C ARG A 83 0.44 6.94 -14.51
N VAL A 84 0.21 6.29 -15.65
CA VAL A 84 0.53 4.87 -15.82
C VAL A 84 2.04 4.62 -15.65
N GLU A 85 2.89 5.46 -16.26
CA GLU A 85 4.34 5.32 -16.13
C GLU A 85 4.83 5.67 -14.71
N GLU A 86 4.22 6.65 -14.07
CA GLU A 86 4.47 7.01 -12.66
C GLU A 86 4.14 5.84 -11.72
N ALA A 87 2.97 5.21 -11.87
CA ALA A 87 2.58 4.03 -11.11
C ALA A 87 3.56 2.86 -11.29
N ARG A 88 4.03 2.63 -12.52
CA ARG A 88 5.05 1.61 -12.81
C ARG A 88 6.40 1.93 -12.16
N CYS A 89 6.79 3.20 -12.18
CA CYS A 89 7.99 3.67 -11.50
C CYS A 89 7.88 3.45 -9.99
N ALA A 90 6.77 3.86 -9.36
CA ALA A 90 6.52 3.72 -7.93
C ALA A 90 6.55 2.26 -7.49
N ALA A 91 5.91 1.36 -8.24
CA ALA A 91 5.95 -0.08 -7.95
C ALA A 91 7.39 -0.61 -7.92
N ARG A 92 8.23 -0.21 -8.89
CA ARG A 92 9.66 -0.61 -8.89
C ARG A 92 10.42 0.00 -7.72
N ALA A 93 10.17 1.26 -7.37
CA ALA A 93 10.83 1.95 -6.26
C ALA A 93 10.55 1.30 -4.91
N LEU A 94 9.32 0.79 -4.73
CA LEU A 94 8.88 0.06 -3.54
C LEU A 94 9.28 -1.42 -3.53
N GLY A 95 9.71 -1.97 -4.67
CA GLY A 95 9.99 -3.40 -4.80
C GLY A 95 8.74 -4.29 -4.82
N VAL A 96 7.58 -3.71 -5.10
CA VAL A 96 6.29 -4.43 -5.17
C VAL A 96 6.02 -4.97 -6.59
N GLN A 97 4.99 -5.80 -6.73
CA GLN A 97 4.58 -6.31 -8.03
C GLN A 97 4.11 -5.17 -8.95
N PRO A 98 4.17 -5.33 -10.28
CA PRO A 98 3.62 -4.33 -11.20
C PRO A 98 2.18 -3.96 -10.85
N SER A 99 1.88 -2.65 -10.83
CA SER A 99 0.54 -2.15 -10.49
C SER A 99 -0.53 -2.66 -11.46
N ILE A 100 -1.67 -3.07 -10.92
CA ILE A 100 -2.86 -3.48 -11.66
C ILE A 100 -3.70 -2.22 -11.88
N LEU A 101 -3.78 -1.76 -13.13
CA LEU A 101 -4.46 -0.53 -13.50
C LEU A 101 -5.82 -0.87 -14.11
N LEU A 102 -6.93 -0.44 -13.48
CA LEU A 102 -8.27 -0.75 -13.96
C LEU A 102 -8.80 0.25 -14.99
N GLY A 103 -8.28 1.49 -14.99
CA GLY A 103 -8.55 2.48 -16.04
C GLY A 103 -9.96 3.07 -16.03
N PHE A 104 -10.66 3.08 -14.89
CA PHE A 104 -11.95 3.78 -14.77
C PHE A 104 -11.75 5.31 -14.79
N PRO A 105 -12.78 6.08 -15.20
CA PRO A 105 -12.65 7.52 -15.27
C PRO A 105 -12.33 8.16 -13.91
N ASP A 106 -11.28 8.97 -13.86
CA ASP A 106 -10.88 9.75 -12.70
C ASP A 106 -11.89 10.87 -12.38
N GLY A 107 -12.20 11.05 -11.09
CA GLY A 107 -13.20 12.01 -10.60
C GLY A 107 -14.66 11.56 -10.76
N ALA A 108 -14.91 10.35 -11.29
CA ALA A 108 -16.27 9.91 -11.62
C ALA A 108 -16.91 9.01 -10.54
N LEU A 109 -16.13 8.40 -9.65
CA LEU A 109 -16.66 7.37 -8.75
C LEU A 109 -17.68 7.92 -7.73
N GLY A 110 -17.56 9.19 -7.37
CA GLY A 110 -18.52 9.88 -6.49
C GLY A 110 -19.83 10.31 -7.16
N HIS A 111 -19.96 10.14 -8.47
CA HIS A 111 -21.08 10.69 -9.26
C HIS A 111 -22.12 9.63 -9.60
N TYR A 112 -22.68 8.96 -8.58
CA TYR A 112 -23.66 7.87 -8.76
C TYR A 112 -24.82 8.21 -9.70
N ASN A 113 -25.38 9.43 -9.60
CA ASN A 113 -26.50 9.82 -10.43
C ASN A 113 -26.17 10.00 -11.93
N ALA A 114 -24.89 10.21 -12.25
CA ALA A 114 -24.44 10.34 -13.64
C ALA A 114 -24.30 8.97 -14.34
N ASP A 115 -23.79 7.96 -13.62
CA ASP A 115 -23.68 6.58 -14.13
C ASP A 115 -23.79 5.58 -12.97
N PRO A 116 -25.01 5.16 -12.59
CA PRO A 116 -25.19 4.15 -11.55
C PRO A 116 -24.51 2.80 -11.86
N ALA A 117 -24.38 2.46 -13.14
CA ALA A 117 -23.73 1.22 -13.56
C ALA A 117 -22.20 1.27 -13.40
N LEU A 118 -21.59 2.45 -13.32
CA LEU A 118 -20.15 2.60 -13.12
C LEU A 118 -19.71 1.94 -11.82
N LEU A 119 -20.37 2.23 -10.70
CA LEU A 119 -20.01 1.65 -9.40
C LEU A 119 -20.15 0.13 -9.39
N TYR A 120 -21.14 -0.40 -10.06
CA TYR A 120 -21.30 -1.84 -10.21
C TYR A 120 -20.09 -2.44 -10.94
N ARG A 121 -19.70 -1.86 -12.09
CA ARG A 121 -18.53 -2.31 -12.86
C ARG A 121 -17.23 -2.21 -12.05
N VAL A 122 -17.03 -1.09 -11.33
CA VAL A 122 -15.86 -0.90 -10.47
C VAL A 122 -15.83 -1.97 -9.38
N THR A 123 -16.95 -2.18 -8.69
CA THR A 123 -17.05 -3.18 -7.62
C THR A 123 -16.71 -4.57 -8.15
N GLN A 124 -17.26 -4.96 -9.31
CA GLN A 124 -16.96 -6.25 -9.94
C GLN A 124 -15.47 -6.38 -10.26
N ARG A 125 -14.86 -5.37 -10.91
CA ARG A 125 -13.46 -5.43 -11.31
C ARG A 125 -12.50 -5.47 -10.11
N VAL A 126 -12.77 -4.69 -9.08
CA VAL A 126 -12.00 -4.73 -7.81
C VAL A 126 -12.12 -6.11 -7.16
N HIS A 127 -13.34 -6.66 -7.09
CA HIS A 127 -13.56 -7.99 -6.52
C HIS A 127 -12.84 -9.09 -7.31
N GLU A 128 -12.94 -9.09 -8.63
CA GLU A 128 -12.27 -10.07 -9.51
C GLU A 128 -10.74 -10.09 -9.26
N GLU A 129 -10.11 -8.92 -9.14
CA GLU A 129 -8.67 -8.85 -8.89
C GLU A 129 -8.31 -9.31 -7.48
N ILE A 130 -9.07 -8.92 -6.44
CA ILE A 130 -8.85 -9.41 -5.08
C ILE A 130 -9.06 -10.93 -5.02
N GLN A 131 -10.12 -11.45 -5.63
CA GLN A 131 -10.41 -12.87 -5.68
C GLN A 131 -9.30 -13.66 -6.40
N ARG A 132 -8.76 -13.13 -7.48
CA ARG A 132 -7.64 -13.74 -8.23
C ARG A 132 -6.37 -13.81 -7.39
N LEU A 133 -6.06 -12.73 -6.65
CA LEU A 133 -4.85 -12.61 -5.83
C LEU A 133 -4.94 -13.37 -4.51
N ARG A 134 -6.15 -13.54 -3.97
CA ARG A 134 -6.42 -14.19 -2.66
C ARG A 134 -5.49 -13.68 -1.56
N PRO A 135 -5.54 -12.37 -1.25
CA PRO A 135 -4.64 -11.79 -0.26
C PRO A 135 -4.93 -12.29 1.16
N ASP A 136 -3.87 -12.31 1.96
CA ASP A 136 -3.96 -12.56 3.40
C ASP A 136 -4.30 -11.27 4.17
N ALA A 137 -4.04 -10.09 3.56
CA ALA A 137 -4.41 -8.79 4.09
C ALA A 137 -4.71 -7.79 2.95
N VAL A 138 -5.59 -6.82 3.24
CA VAL A 138 -5.92 -5.72 2.31
C VAL A 138 -5.73 -4.38 3.02
N ILE A 139 -5.11 -3.43 2.32
CA ILE A 139 -5.03 -2.01 2.74
C ILE A 139 -5.81 -1.16 1.74
N THR A 140 -6.51 -0.14 2.22
CA THR A 140 -7.13 0.91 1.41
C THR A 140 -7.23 2.22 2.20
N TRP A 141 -7.80 3.27 1.62
CA TRP A 141 -8.13 4.50 2.34
C TRP A 141 -9.17 4.25 3.44
N GLY A 142 -9.13 5.08 4.48
CA GLY A 142 -10.21 5.13 5.47
C GLY A 142 -11.54 5.65 4.86
N PRO A 143 -12.67 5.50 5.58
CA PRO A 143 -13.98 5.98 5.14
C PRO A 143 -14.04 7.49 4.87
N ASP A 144 -13.12 8.25 5.47
CA ASP A 144 -12.93 9.68 5.27
C ASP A 144 -12.31 10.01 3.88
N GLY A 145 -11.69 9.02 3.22
CA GLY A 145 -10.98 9.20 1.96
C GLY A 145 -9.69 10.01 2.10
N GLY A 146 -9.04 9.94 3.26
CA GLY A 146 -7.81 10.66 3.60
C GLY A 146 -8.05 12.15 3.83
N TYR A 147 -8.26 12.91 2.79
CA TYR A 147 -8.57 14.34 2.84
C TYR A 147 -9.96 14.67 2.26
N GLY A 148 -10.86 13.70 2.25
CA GLY A 148 -12.23 13.88 1.80
C GLY A 148 -12.47 13.65 0.31
N HIS A 149 -11.49 13.10 -0.43
CA HIS A 149 -11.63 12.86 -1.86
C HIS A 149 -12.74 11.84 -2.16
N ALA A 150 -13.65 12.17 -3.08
CA ALA A 150 -14.83 11.35 -3.36
C ALA A 150 -14.46 9.95 -3.87
N ASP A 151 -13.49 9.84 -4.79
CA ASP A 151 -13.05 8.55 -5.33
C ASP A 151 -12.37 7.69 -4.26
N HIS A 152 -11.57 8.28 -3.36
CA HIS A 152 -10.95 7.54 -2.24
C HIS A 152 -12.02 6.95 -1.32
N ARG A 153 -13.05 7.75 -0.96
CA ARG A 153 -14.19 7.29 -0.15
C ARG A 153 -14.93 6.15 -0.82
N MET A 154 -15.13 6.26 -2.15
CA MET A 154 -15.83 5.23 -2.89
C MET A 154 -15.03 3.93 -2.96
N VAL A 155 -13.73 3.98 -3.25
CA VAL A 155 -12.86 2.78 -3.24
C VAL A 155 -12.82 2.16 -1.85
N SER A 156 -12.67 2.96 -0.79
CA SER A 156 -12.74 2.50 0.60
C SER A 156 -14.07 1.79 0.89
N SER A 157 -15.19 2.38 0.47
CA SER A 157 -16.53 1.82 0.65
C SER A 157 -16.69 0.48 -0.06
N ILE A 158 -16.24 0.37 -1.32
CA ILE A 158 -16.29 -0.86 -2.12
C ILE A 158 -15.51 -1.98 -1.43
N VAL A 159 -14.25 -1.72 -1.06
CA VAL A 159 -13.40 -2.73 -0.40
C VAL A 159 -13.98 -3.16 0.94
N THR A 160 -14.46 -2.21 1.74
CA THR A 160 -15.13 -2.47 3.02
C THR A 160 -16.38 -3.32 2.84
N GLN A 161 -17.21 -2.98 1.84
CA GLN A 161 -18.44 -3.73 1.53
C GLN A 161 -18.12 -5.18 1.15
N LEU A 162 -17.12 -5.40 0.28
CA LEU A 162 -16.72 -6.74 -0.14
C LEU A 162 -16.24 -7.58 1.06
N ALA A 163 -15.42 -7.01 1.94
CA ALA A 163 -14.96 -7.70 3.15
C ALA A 163 -16.11 -8.02 4.12
N ARG A 164 -17.01 -7.05 4.38
CA ARG A 164 -18.16 -7.24 5.28
C ARG A 164 -19.20 -8.22 4.74
N ALA A 165 -19.32 -8.34 3.42
CA ALA A 165 -20.18 -9.30 2.76
C ALA A 165 -19.59 -10.72 2.75
N GLY A 166 -18.34 -10.91 3.17
CA GLY A 166 -17.65 -12.19 3.06
C GLY A 166 -17.43 -12.60 1.60
N ALA A 167 -17.18 -11.63 0.71
CA ALA A 167 -17.03 -11.90 -0.71
C ALA A 167 -15.86 -12.86 -0.96
N PRO A 168 -16.00 -13.83 -1.90
CA PRO A 168 -14.99 -14.86 -2.13
C PRO A 168 -13.60 -14.29 -2.40
N GLY A 169 -12.59 -14.77 -1.69
CA GLY A 169 -11.19 -14.36 -1.83
C GLY A 169 -10.82 -13.04 -1.15
N VAL A 170 -11.79 -12.36 -0.52
CA VAL A 170 -11.56 -11.13 0.26
C VAL A 170 -11.34 -11.52 1.73
N PRO A 171 -10.24 -11.09 2.38
CA PRO A 171 -10.03 -11.38 3.80
C PRO A 171 -11.06 -10.63 4.66
N PRO A 172 -11.41 -11.16 5.84
CA PRO A 172 -12.41 -10.55 6.73
C PRO A 172 -11.94 -9.23 7.35
N GLN A 173 -10.62 -8.98 7.34
CA GLN A 173 -10.03 -7.77 7.89
C GLN A 173 -9.42 -6.91 6.79
N VAL A 174 -9.78 -5.63 6.80
CA VAL A 174 -9.21 -4.57 5.96
C VAL A 174 -8.53 -3.57 6.87
N PHE A 175 -7.40 -3.02 6.43
CA PHE A 175 -6.67 -1.99 7.15
C PHE A 175 -6.79 -0.65 6.42
N TYR A 176 -7.14 0.39 7.15
CA TYR A 176 -7.27 1.73 6.60
C TYR A 176 -5.99 2.52 6.82
N SER A 177 -5.52 3.13 5.73
CA SER A 177 -4.44 4.10 5.73
C SER A 177 -4.99 5.52 5.91
N PHE A 178 -4.16 6.40 6.43
CA PHE A 178 -4.43 7.84 6.50
C PHE A 178 -3.11 8.59 6.58
N LEU A 179 -3.14 9.83 6.13
CA LEU A 179 -2.01 10.73 6.33
C LEU A 179 -2.10 11.36 7.72
N PRO A 180 -0.98 11.46 8.45
CA PRO A 180 -0.97 12.27 9.67
C PRO A 180 -1.27 13.73 9.31
N ALA A 181 -1.91 14.46 10.22
CA ALA A 181 -2.27 15.86 9.99
C ALA A 181 -1.05 16.72 9.60
N GLU A 182 0.11 16.42 10.17
CA GLU A 182 1.40 17.05 9.85
C GLU A 182 1.83 16.76 8.41
N GLY A 183 1.67 15.51 7.94
CA GLY A 183 1.97 15.11 6.56
C GLY A 183 1.10 15.86 5.56
N ILE A 184 -0.19 15.99 5.85
CA ILE A 184 -1.11 16.74 5.00
C ILE A 184 -0.75 18.22 4.95
N ARG A 185 -0.49 18.85 6.11
CA ARG A 185 -0.02 20.24 6.17
C ARG A 185 1.31 20.44 5.42
N ALA A 186 2.20 19.45 5.48
CA ALA A 186 3.46 19.47 4.73
C ALA A 186 3.24 19.41 3.22
N MET A 187 2.29 18.61 2.74
CA MET A 187 1.97 18.52 1.31
C MET A 187 1.21 19.74 0.78
N TYR A 188 0.30 20.31 1.59
CA TYR A 188 -0.60 21.39 1.15
C TYR A 188 -0.58 22.61 2.08
N PRO A 189 0.55 23.29 2.24
CA PRO A 189 0.72 24.36 3.24
C PRO A 189 -0.16 25.59 3.01
N THR A 190 -0.58 25.83 1.76
CA THR A 190 -1.33 27.04 1.35
C THR A 190 -2.83 26.81 1.18
N ARG A 191 -3.28 25.58 1.14
CA ARG A 191 -4.72 25.30 1.13
C ARG A 191 -5.22 25.43 2.56
N GLY A 192 -6.23 26.29 2.78
CA GLY A 192 -7.07 26.23 3.97
C GLY A 192 -7.66 24.81 4.02
N VAL A 193 -6.88 23.92 4.57
CA VAL A 193 -7.18 22.51 4.64
C VAL A 193 -8.40 22.37 5.54
N PRO A 194 -9.54 21.84 5.04
CA PRO A 194 -10.64 21.47 5.92
C PRO A 194 -10.05 20.64 7.07
N PRO A 195 -10.60 20.70 8.27
CA PRO A 195 -10.11 19.89 9.37
C PRO A 195 -10.12 18.43 8.91
N PHE A 196 -8.94 17.90 8.54
CA PHE A 196 -8.80 16.49 8.24
C PHE A 196 -9.16 15.73 9.51
N VAL A 197 -10.12 14.85 9.40
CA VAL A 197 -10.47 13.97 10.50
C VAL A 197 -9.37 12.93 10.61
N VAL A 198 -8.38 13.22 11.44
CA VAL A 198 -7.42 12.19 11.85
C VAL A 198 -8.18 11.22 12.73
N PRO A 199 -8.13 9.92 12.48
CA PRO A 199 -8.72 8.93 13.36
C PRO A 199 -8.20 9.11 14.79
N ARG A 200 -9.07 8.89 15.77
CA ARG A 200 -8.67 8.92 17.18
C ARG A 200 -7.59 7.87 17.43
N ALA A 201 -6.64 8.18 18.31
CA ALA A 201 -5.47 7.32 18.57
C ALA A 201 -5.83 5.87 18.95
N GLU A 202 -6.94 5.70 19.70
CA GLU A 202 -7.44 4.38 20.08
C GLU A 202 -7.96 3.52 18.92
N LEU A 203 -8.18 4.08 17.74
CA LEU A 203 -8.53 3.35 16.54
C LEU A 203 -7.30 2.92 15.72
N LEU A 204 -6.12 3.45 16.06
CA LEU A 204 -4.85 3.20 15.37
C LEU A 204 -4.11 2.02 16.04
N THR A 205 -4.79 0.90 16.14
CA THR A 205 -4.30 -0.25 16.92
C THR A 205 -3.23 -1.06 16.23
N VAL A 206 -2.98 -0.83 14.93
CA VAL A 206 -1.93 -1.50 14.17
C VAL A 206 -0.80 -0.52 13.89
N GLN A 207 0.40 -0.84 14.41
CA GLN A 207 1.59 -0.01 14.33
C GLN A 207 2.68 -0.81 13.58
N VAL A 208 2.71 -0.69 12.26
CA VAL A 208 3.63 -1.47 11.42
C VAL A 208 5.03 -0.84 11.43
N PRO A 209 6.05 -1.50 12.00
CA PRO A 209 7.40 -0.96 12.01
C PRO A 209 7.99 -0.93 10.60
N PHE A 210 8.82 0.08 10.34
CA PHE A 210 9.61 0.22 9.12
C PHE A 210 11.00 0.75 9.44
N THR A 211 11.93 0.56 8.51
CA THR A 211 13.31 1.05 8.61
C THR A 211 13.51 2.32 7.78
N ASP A 212 14.64 2.99 7.96
CA ASP A 212 15.05 4.10 7.08
C ASP A 212 15.18 3.68 5.61
N ALA A 213 15.56 2.42 5.35
CA ALA A 213 15.61 1.89 4.00
C ALA A 213 14.21 1.80 3.37
N ASP A 214 13.21 1.41 4.15
CA ASP A 214 11.81 1.33 3.73
C ASP A 214 11.24 2.74 3.51
N LEU A 215 11.55 3.71 4.40
CA LEU A 215 11.17 5.11 4.24
C LEU A 215 11.81 5.73 2.99
N ASN A 216 13.07 5.42 2.72
CA ASN A 216 13.77 5.87 1.51
C ASN A 216 13.18 5.24 0.23
N ALA A 217 12.70 4.00 0.28
CA ALA A 217 11.93 3.42 -0.82
C ALA A 217 10.61 4.19 -1.04
N GLY A 218 9.90 4.55 0.02
CA GLY A 218 8.74 5.43 -0.02
C GLY A 218 9.07 6.80 -0.62
N ARG A 219 10.17 7.43 -0.23
CA ARG A 219 10.64 8.69 -0.86
C ARG A 219 10.77 8.53 -2.38
N ARG A 220 11.46 7.48 -2.84
CA ARG A 220 11.61 7.21 -4.28
C ARG A 220 10.28 6.98 -5.00
N SER A 221 9.28 6.38 -4.31
CA SER A 221 7.92 6.25 -4.83
C SER A 221 7.29 7.63 -5.06
N PHE A 222 7.35 8.53 -4.09
CA PHE A 222 6.89 9.91 -4.27
C PHE A 222 7.60 10.63 -5.44
N GLU A 223 8.90 10.46 -5.60
CA GLU A 223 9.70 11.04 -6.69
C GLU A 223 9.28 10.54 -8.09
N CYS A 224 8.57 9.42 -8.16
CA CYS A 224 7.99 8.91 -9.40
C CYS A 224 6.75 9.71 -9.84
N HIS A 225 5.98 10.27 -8.92
CA HIS A 225 4.69 10.94 -9.17
C HIS A 225 4.87 12.42 -9.53
N LYS A 226 5.66 12.69 -10.57
CA LYS A 226 6.08 14.05 -10.98
C LYS A 226 4.93 14.95 -11.39
N THR A 227 3.83 14.37 -11.92
CA THR A 227 2.65 15.16 -12.29
C THR A 227 1.84 15.60 -11.08
N GLN A 228 2.08 15.02 -9.90
CA GLN A 228 1.30 15.24 -8.68
C GLN A 228 2.09 15.91 -7.58
N VAL A 229 3.33 15.51 -7.35
CA VAL A 229 4.10 15.87 -6.16
C VAL A 229 5.35 16.61 -6.57
N SER A 230 5.53 17.82 -6.02
CA SER A 230 6.76 18.59 -6.22
C SER A 230 7.88 18.07 -5.30
N GLN A 231 9.15 18.31 -5.71
CA GLN A 231 10.29 17.98 -4.87
C GLN A 231 10.21 18.66 -3.51
N GLU A 232 9.73 19.91 -3.47
CA GLU A 232 9.54 20.66 -2.24
C GLU A 232 8.51 20.00 -1.29
N ALA A 233 7.43 19.43 -1.83
CA ALA A 233 6.46 18.68 -1.03
C ALA A 233 7.07 17.39 -0.47
N ILE A 234 7.89 16.67 -1.26
CA ILE A 234 8.59 15.47 -0.83
C ILE A 234 9.56 15.79 0.32
N ASP A 235 10.31 16.88 0.19
CA ASP A 235 11.30 17.32 1.19
C ASP A 235 10.64 17.79 2.51
N ARG A 236 9.33 18.02 2.51
CA ARG A 236 8.54 18.28 3.72
C ARG A 236 7.86 17.02 4.26
N VAL A 237 7.24 16.22 3.39
CA VAL A 237 6.41 15.08 3.85
C VAL A 237 7.25 13.94 4.42
N ILE A 238 8.40 13.64 3.84
CA ILE A 238 9.23 12.53 4.31
C ILE A 238 9.77 12.76 5.73
N PRO A 239 10.35 13.93 6.08
CA PRO A 239 10.68 14.24 7.47
C PRO A 239 9.46 14.20 8.40
N ALA A 240 8.31 14.77 7.98
CA ALA A 240 7.10 14.75 8.79
C ALA A 240 6.63 13.30 9.09
N MET A 241 6.69 12.39 8.11
CA MET A 241 6.40 10.95 8.33
C MET A 241 7.39 10.31 9.30
N ARG A 242 8.70 10.59 9.15
CA ARG A 242 9.73 10.08 10.06
C ARG A 242 9.47 10.52 11.50
N ASP A 243 9.25 11.82 11.70
CA ASP A 243 9.15 12.45 13.02
C ASP A 243 7.83 12.06 13.71
N THR A 244 6.71 12.02 12.96
CA THR A 244 5.39 11.68 13.52
C THR A 244 5.26 10.20 13.82
N TRP A 245 5.76 9.33 12.95
CA TRP A 245 5.58 7.88 13.08
C TRP A 245 6.68 7.17 13.86
N ASN A 246 7.82 7.82 14.01
CA ASN A 246 8.94 7.26 14.77
C ASN A 246 9.23 5.79 14.43
N GLY A 247 9.27 5.46 13.12
CA GLY A 247 9.52 4.13 12.61
C GLY A 247 8.36 3.14 12.69
N GLN A 248 7.14 3.60 13.01
CA GLN A 248 5.94 2.74 13.09
C GLN A 248 4.74 3.41 12.42
N ALA A 249 4.41 2.98 11.20
CA ALA A 249 3.26 3.51 10.47
C ALA A 249 1.94 3.01 11.07
N PRO A 250 1.06 3.92 11.51
CA PRO A 250 -0.21 3.56 12.11
C PRO A 250 -1.26 3.21 11.04
N LEU A 251 -2.05 2.17 11.32
CA LEU A 251 -3.20 1.75 10.52
C LEU A 251 -4.41 1.52 11.44
N SER A 252 -5.59 1.76 10.91
CA SER A 252 -6.85 1.45 11.59
C SER A 252 -7.46 0.18 11.00
N PRO A 253 -7.65 -0.90 11.77
CA PRO A 253 -8.37 -2.06 11.28
C PRO A 253 -9.87 -1.75 11.12
N MET A 254 -10.51 -2.33 10.09
CA MET A 254 -11.94 -2.20 9.84
C MET A 254 -12.78 -2.70 11.03
N VAL A 255 -12.38 -3.84 11.58
CA VAL A 255 -12.94 -4.38 12.82
C VAL A 255 -11.92 -4.10 13.92
N PRO A 256 -12.31 -3.41 15.01
CA PRO A 256 -11.39 -3.14 16.10
C PRO A 256 -10.78 -4.42 16.66
N GLU A 257 -9.47 -4.41 16.83
CA GLU A 257 -8.68 -5.54 17.30
C GLU A 257 -7.67 -5.10 18.36
N ALA A 258 -7.12 -6.07 19.09
CA ALA A 258 -6.02 -5.82 20.00
C ALA A 258 -4.80 -5.21 19.26
N PRO A 259 -3.99 -4.39 19.95
CA PRO A 259 -2.80 -3.78 19.34
C PRO A 259 -1.89 -4.80 18.69
N ALA A 260 -1.40 -4.49 17.48
CA ALA A 260 -0.50 -5.34 16.71
C ALA A 260 0.57 -4.56 15.96
N LYS A 261 1.62 -5.29 15.59
CA LYS A 261 2.76 -4.78 14.80
C LYS A 261 2.87 -5.46 13.44
N ASP A 262 1.88 -6.25 13.05
CA ASP A 262 1.83 -6.99 11.80
C ASP A 262 0.40 -7.05 11.27
N LEU A 263 0.24 -7.07 9.95
CA LEU A 263 -1.05 -7.25 9.26
C LEU A 263 -1.43 -8.74 9.15
N PHE A 264 -0.47 -9.61 9.26
CA PHE A 264 -0.63 -11.06 9.12
C PHE A 264 -0.69 -11.72 10.49
N ARG A 265 -1.87 -12.02 10.97
CA ARG A 265 -2.14 -12.65 12.27
C ARG A 265 -2.66 -14.07 12.11
#